data_d49ca9dcc94461e3f350e5f3f15a5d11
#
_entry.id   d49ca9dcc94461e3f350e5f3f15a5d11
#
_cell.length_a   1.000
_cell.length_b   1.000
_cell.length_c   1.000
_cell.angle_alpha   90.00
_cell.angle_beta   90.00
_cell.angle_gamma   90.00
#
_symmetry.space_group_name_H-M   'P 1'
#
loop_
_entity.id
_entity.type
_entity.pdbx_description
1 polymer ?
#
loop_
_entity_poly.entity_id
_entity_poly.type
_entity_poly.pdbx_seq_one_letter_code
_entity_poly.pdbx_strand_id
1 'polypeptide(L)'
;MDHFHLIDGVMHVENVPLTTIADEVGSPVYVYSQATLVRHAQVFREALTKAGVENPHIAFAIKANPNLAVLKVLAGEGYGADVVSAGEMNRALAAGVPAKDVVFSGVGKSADEMVAALKARIGQFNIESEEEGRELATIAETLGYRADCVLRINPDVDAQTNAKISTGKAENKFGLGLHQAPAIYARLAVLPGLNMRGVALHIGSQLLNLEPLETAFGKIGNLITDLRNSGPVSYTHLTLPTSDLV
;
A
#
# COMPACT_ATOMS: atom_id res chain seq x y z
N MET A 1 -23.80 -11.34 1.82
CA MET A 1 -22.86 -10.59 1.03
C MET A 1 -22.55 -9.26 1.68
N ASP A 2 -23.21 -8.23 1.30
CA ASP A 2 -23.07 -6.94 1.94
C ASP A 2 -24.17 -6.84 2.97
N HIS A 3 -23.90 -6.22 4.09
CA HIS A 3 -24.89 -6.10 5.17
C HIS A 3 -25.92 -4.99 4.86
N PHE A 4 -26.32 -4.90 3.58
CA PHE A 4 -27.42 -4.08 3.08
C PHE A 4 -28.52 -4.98 2.56
N HIS A 5 -29.75 -4.83 3.08
CA HIS A 5 -30.88 -5.69 2.73
C HIS A 5 -32.21 -5.00 2.99
N LEU A 6 -33.26 -5.51 2.36
CA LEU A 6 -34.63 -5.03 2.57
C LEU A 6 -35.29 -5.78 3.74
N ILE A 7 -35.87 -5.02 4.67
CA ILE A 7 -36.81 -5.53 5.69
C ILE A 7 -38.12 -4.77 5.49
N ASP A 8 -39.21 -5.51 5.23
CA ASP A 8 -40.54 -4.96 4.97
C ASP A 8 -40.55 -3.80 3.95
N GLY A 9 -39.76 -3.95 2.88
CA GLY A 9 -39.66 -2.96 1.81
C GLY A 9 -38.75 -1.73 2.11
N VAL A 10 -38.17 -1.65 3.30
CA VAL A 10 -37.23 -0.59 3.68
C VAL A 10 -35.80 -1.11 3.63
N MET A 11 -34.90 -0.34 2.98
CA MET A 11 -33.47 -0.70 2.93
C MET A 11 -32.81 -0.45 4.29
N HIS A 12 -32.11 -1.46 4.78
CA HIS A 12 -31.32 -1.42 6.01
C HIS A 12 -29.84 -1.59 5.71
N VAL A 13 -29.01 -0.94 6.52
CA VAL A 13 -27.61 -1.29 6.71
C VAL A 13 -27.49 -1.98 8.06
N GLU A 14 -27.05 -3.24 8.05
CA GLU A 14 -27.10 -4.10 9.23
C GLU A 14 -28.54 -4.12 9.80
N ASN A 15 -28.77 -3.61 11.01
CA ASN A 15 -30.10 -3.54 11.62
C ASN A 15 -30.70 -2.12 11.62
N VAL A 16 -30.11 -1.16 10.90
CA VAL A 16 -30.53 0.24 10.93
C VAL A 16 -31.18 0.62 9.60
N PRO A 17 -32.44 1.12 9.60
CA PRO A 17 -33.07 1.64 8.39
C PRO A 17 -32.28 2.83 7.81
N LEU A 18 -32.06 2.86 6.50
CA LEU A 18 -31.40 4.00 5.86
C LEU A 18 -32.21 5.31 6.00
N THR A 19 -33.54 5.21 6.12
CA THR A 19 -34.40 6.37 6.38
C THR A 19 -34.06 7.01 7.71
N THR A 20 -33.89 6.22 8.78
CA THR A 20 -33.48 6.74 10.09
C THR A 20 -32.14 7.47 10.03
N ILE A 21 -31.15 6.91 9.29
CA ILE A 21 -29.86 7.59 9.10
C ILE A 21 -30.05 8.93 8.37
N ALA A 22 -30.84 8.94 7.29
CA ALA A 22 -31.09 10.15 6.52
C ALA A 22 -31.82 11.24 7.35
N ASP A 23 -32.76 10.84 8.21
CA ASP A 23 -33.49 11.73 9.08
C ASP A 23 -32.59 12.37 10.17
N GLU A 24 -31.64 11.59 10.70
CA GLU A 24 -30.75 12.07 11.76
C GLU A 24 -29.58 12.92 11.26
N VAL A 25 -28.96 12.54 10.13
CA VAL A 25 -27.72 13.19 9.64
C VAL A 25 -27.91 13.98 8.35
N GLY A 26 -29.07 13.85 7.72
CA GLY A 26 -29.40 14.50 6.44
C GLY A 26 -28.89 13.70 5.23
N SER A 27 -29.21 14.24 4.02
CA SER A 27 -28.74 13.71 2.73
C SER A 27 -28.21 14.84 1.84
N PRO A 28 -27.24 14.60 0.95
CA PRO A 28 -26.65 13.29 0.64
C PRO A 28 -25.68 12.80 1.72
N VAL A 29 -25.62 11.49 1.94
CA VAL A 29 -24.76 10.84 2.94
C VAL A 29 -24.20 9.52 2.42
N TYR A 30 -22.92 9.22 2.71
CA TYR A 30 -22.32 7.91 2.50
C TYR A 30 -22.49 7.06 3.75
N VAL A 31 -22.99 5.84 3.58
CA VAL A 31 -23.21 4.88 4.67
C VAL A 31 -22.28 3.69 4.47
N TYR A 32 -21.51 3.35 5.50
CA TYR A 32 -20.61 2.21 5.52
C TYR A 32 -21.06 1.22 6.59
N SER A 33 -21.12 -0.07 6.24
CA SER A 33 -21.37 -1.14 7.20
C SER A 33 -20.06 -1.59 7.83
N GLN A 34 -19.98 -1.56 9.15
CA GLN A 34 -18.83 -2.10 9.89
C GLN A 34 -18.69 -3.61 9.65
N ALA A 35 -19.81 -4.34 9.68
CA ALA A 35 -19.81 -5.78 9.46
C ALA A 35 -19.32 -6.16 8.04
N THR A 36 -19.63 -5.34 7.02
CA THR A 36 -19.12 -5.52 5.67
C THR A 36 -17.60 -5.31 5.63
N LEU A 37 -17.08 -4.23 6.23
CA LEU A 37 -15.65 -3.95 6.30
C LEU A 37 -14.88 -5.08 6.98
N VAL A 38 -15.34 -5.52 8.16
CA VAL A 38 -14.73 -6.63 8.91
C VAL A 38 -14.72 -7.91 8.09
N ARG A 39 -15.88 -8.26 7.50
CA ARG A 39 -16.01 -9.47 6.69
C ARG A 39 -15.01 -9.46 5.51
N HIS A 40 -14.92 -8.37 4.75
CA HIS A 40 -13.99 -8.29 3.62
C HIS A 40 -12.53 -8.35 4.06
N ALA A 41 -12.18 -7.69 5.16
CA ALA A 41 -10.84 -7.77 5.72
C ALA A 41 -10.46 -9.22 6.09
N GLN A 42 -11.37 -9.95 6.73
CA GLN A 42 -11.16 -11.35 7.12
C GLN A 42 -11.07 -12.27 5.91
N VAL A 43 -11.98 -12.15 4.94
CA VAL A 43 -12.00 -12.98 3.71
C VAL A 43 -10.68 -12.82 2.93
N PHE A 44 -10.18 -11.59 2.80
CA PHE A 44 -8.91 -11.36 2.10
C PHE A 44 -7.73 -12.00 2.83
N ARG A 45 -7.64 -11.84 4.16
CA ARG A 45 -6.62 -12.48 4.98
C ARG A 45 -6.66 -14.00 4.88
N GLU A 46 -7.86 -14.59 5.00
CA GLU A 46 -8.05 -16.02 4.87
C GLU A 46 -7.64 -16.54 3.49
N ALA A 47 -7.93 -15.79 2.42
CA ALA A 47 -7.52 -16.15 1.07
C ALA A 47 -6.00 -16.23 0.93
N LEU A 48 -5.26 -15.26 1.49
CA LEU A 48 -3.80 -15.28 1.52
C LEU A 48 -3.26 -16.48 2.31
N THR A 49 -3.83 -16.75 3.48
CA THR A 49 -3.45 -17.92 4.30
C THR A 49 -3.70 -19.23 3.55
N LYS A 50 -4.86 -19.37 2.90
CA LYS A 50 -5.19 -20.55 2.06
C LYS A 50 -4.24 -20.70 0.86
N ALA A 51 -3.73 -19.59 0.34
CA ALA A 51 -2.72 -19.59 -0.73
C ALA A 51 -1.29 -19.89 -0.21
N GLY A 52 -1.12 -20.15 1.08
CA GLY A 52 0.18 -20.48 1.66
C GLY A 52 1.07 -19.27 1.96
N VAL A 53 0.51 -18.06 1.97
CA VAL A 53 1.26 -16.86 2.35
C VAL A 53 1.38 -16.82 3.88
N GLU A 54 2.59 -17.02 4.38
CA GLU A 54 2.87 -16.95 5.81
C GLU A 54 3.03 -15.49 6.26
N ASN A 55 2.29 -15.10 7.31
CA ASN A 55 2.37 -13.77 7.95
C ASN A 55 2.25 -12.59 6.97
N PRO A 56 1.19 -12.50 6.15
CA PRO A 56 1.02 -11.39 5.23
C PRO A 56 0.86 -10.08 5.98
N HIS A 57 1.65 -9.07 5.62
CA HIS A 57 1.40 -7.69 6.04
C HIS A 57 0.40 -7.07 5.06
N ILE A 58 -0.81 -6.77 5.54
CA ILE A 58 -1.88 -6.21 4.71
C ILE A 58 -2.04 -4.74 5.09
N ALA A 59 -1.74 -3.84 4.16
CA ALA A 59 -1.86 -2.39 4.35
C ALA A 59 -3.00 -1.83 3.49
N PHE A 60 -3.91 -1.10 4.12
CA PHE A 60 -5.01 -0.43 3.42
C PHE A 60 -4.53 0.89 2.81
N ALA A 61 -4.80 1.11 1.53
CA ALA A 61 -4.49 2.36 0.86
C ALA A 61 -5.46 3.48 1.32
N ILE A 62 -4.98 4.39 2.15
CA ILE A 62 -5.80 5.44 2.77
C ILE A 62 -6.47 6.36 1.76
N LYS A 63 -5.84 6.59 0.61
CA LYS A 63 -6.41 7.38 -0.49
C LYS A 63 -7.77 6.87 -0.98
N ALA A 64 -8.07 5.58 -0.79
CA ALA A 64 -9.37 5.01 -1.17
C ALA A 64 -10.50 5.49 -0.26
N ASN A 65 -10.25 5.57 1.06
CA ASN A 65 -11.18 6.11 2.03
C ASN A 65 -10.45 6.61 3.29
N PRO A 66 -10.24 7.93 3.44
CA PRO A 66 -9.53 8.51 4.58
C PRO A 66 -10.40 8.72 5.83
N ASN A 67 -11.62 8.19 5.87
CA ASN A 67 -12.51 8.33 7.01
C ASN A 67 -11.94 7.60 8.24
N LEU A 68 -11.77 8.32 9.36
CA LEU A 68 -11.17 7.76 10.58
C LEU A 68 -11.93 6.57 11.16
N ALA A 69 -13.26 6.53 11.03
CA ALA A 69 -14.05 5.41 11.54
C ALA A 69 -13.80 4.15 10.71
N VAL A 70 -13.71 4.28 9.38
CA VAL A 70 -13.33 3.17 8.48
C VAL A 70 -11.92 2.68 8.81
N LEU A 71 -10.96 3.59 8.96
CA LEU A 71 -9.58 3.25 9.28
C LEU A 71 -9.46 2.55 10.64
N LYS A 72 -10.24 2.98 11.66
CA LYS A 72 -10.28 2.32 12.97
C LYS A 72 -10.78 0.88 12.90
N VAL A 73 -11.79 0.64 12.10
CA VAL A 73 -12.30 -0.73 11.89
C VAL A 73 -11.22 -1.62 11.28
N LEU A 74 -10.56 -1.16 10.21
CA LEU A 74 -9.50 -1.91 9.55
C LEU A 74 -8.26 -2.10 10.43
N ALA A 75 -7.87 -1.07 11.20
CA ALA A 75 -6.80 -1.19 12.18
C ALA A 75 -7.14 -2.23 13.26
N GLY A 76 -8.40 -2.29 13.72
CA GLY A 76 -8.89 -3.32 14.64
C GLY A 76 -8.81 -4.74 14.08
N GLU A 77 -8.92 -4.90 12.75
CA GLU A 77 -8.69 -6.16 12.05
C GLU A 77 -7.19 -6.43 11.78
N GLY A 78 -6.28 -5.59 12.29
CA GLY A 78 -4.84 -5.76 12.14
C GLY A 78 -4.31 -5.37 10.76
N TYR A 79 -4.99 -4.49 10.05
CA TYR A 79 -4.49 -3.91 8.81
C TYR A 79 -3.53 -2.76 9.11
N GLY A 80 -2.42 -2.73 8.37
CA GLY A 80 -1.55 -1.56 8.25
C GLY A 80 -2.14 -0.49 7.35
N ALA A 81 -1.34 0.50 6.99
CA ALA A 81 -1.74 1.59 6.11
C ALA A 81 -0.70 1.85 5.03
N ASP A 82 -1.14 1.97 3.77
CA ASP A 82 -0.37 2.54 2.68
C ASP A 82 -0.75 4.01 2.51
N VAL A 83 0.22 4.89 2.69
CA VAL A 83 0.04 6.34 2.72
C VAL A 83 0.87 7.02 1.63
N VAL A 84 0.40 8.14 1.12
CA VAL A 84 1.10 8.93 0.10
C VAL A 84 1.39 10.36 0.55
N SER A 85 1.14 10.68 1.81
CA SER A 85 1.43 11.99 2.42
C SER A 85 1.53 11.89 3.95
N ALA A 86 2.17 12.88 4.57
CA ALA A 86 2.17 12.99 6.04
C ALA A 86 0.76 13.16 6.61
N GLY A 87 -0.16 13.80 5.88
CA GLY A 87 -1.56 13.93 6.28
C GLY A 87 -2.26 12.58 6.40
N GLU A 88 -2.05 11.69 5.44
CA GLU A 88 -2.56 10.30 5.49
C GLU A 88 -1.89 9.50 6.59
N MET A 89 -0.57 9.62 6.75
CA MET A 89 0.17 8.98 7.84
C MET A 89 -0.41 9.36 9.20
N ASN A 90 -0.64 10.66 9.43
CA ASN A 90 -1.22 11.13 10.68
C ASN A 90 -2.63 10.59 10.92
N ARG A 91 -3.44 10.43 9.86
CA ARG A 91 -4.76 9.78 9.95
C ARG A 91 -4.65 8.30 10.31
N ALA A 92 -3.72 7.57 9.71
CA ALA A 92 -3.45 6.18 10.03
C ALA A 92 -3.10 6.00 11.52
N LEU A 93 -2.14 6.79 11.99
CA LEU A 93 -1.70 6.77 13.39
C LEU A 93 -2.85 7.14 14.36
N ALA A 94 -3.64 8.16 14.03
CA ALA A 94 -4.81 8.58 14.81
C ALA A 94 -5.94 7.52 14.81
N ALA A 95 -6.01 6.69 13.79
CA ALA A 95 -6.93 5.56 13.71
C ALA A 95 -6.46 4.33 14.52
N GLY A 96 -5.22 4.35 15.04
CA GLY A 96 -4.65 3.26 15.83
C GLY A 96 -3.80 2.27 15.04
N VAL A 97 -3.46 2.57 13.78
CA VAL A 97 -2.50 1.77 13.01
C VAL A 97 -1.13 1.91 13.66
N PRO A 98 -0.45 0.81 14.04
CA PRO A 98 0.91 0.89 14.57
C PRO A 98 1.86 1.49 13.53
N ALA A 99 2.75 2.39 13.94
CA ALA A 99 3.67 3.05 13.00
C ALA A 99 4.51 2.04 12.18
N LYS A 100 4.93 0.94 12.79
CA LYS A 100 5.66 -0.15 12.11
C LYS A 100 4.87 -0.81 10.97
N ASP A 101 3.55 -0.63 10.94
CA ASP A 101 2.64 -1.20 9.94
C ASP A 101 2.19 -0.16 8.91
N VAL A 102 2.87 1.01 8.89
CA VAL A 102 2.67 2.06 7.88
C VAL A 102 3.71 1.93 6.78
N VAL A 103 3.25 1.96 5.53
CA VAL A 103 4.05 1.99 4.30
C VAL A 103 3.87 3.35 3.63
N PHE A 104 4.96 4.06 3.34
CA PHE A 104 4.91 5.35 2.67
C PHE A 104 5.29 5.21 1.19
N SER A 105 4.30 5.37 0.33
CA SER A 105 4.38 5.29 -1.13
C SER A 105 4.31 6.69 -1.79
N GLY A 106 4.48 6.75 -3.12
CA GLY A 106 4.29 7.97 -3.91
C GLY A 106 5.57 8.68 -4.31
N VAL A 107 5.50 9.39 -5.45
CA VAL A 107 6.63 10.06 -6.12
C VAL A 107 6.94 11.46 -5.61
N GLY A 108 6.17 11.97 -4.66
CA GLY A 108 6.27 13.37 -4.23
C GLY A 108 6.56 13.53 -2.74
N LYS A 109 7.24 12.58 -2.10
CA LYS A 109 7.63 12.71 -0.68
C LYS A 109 8.58 13.91 -0.52
N SER A 110 8.19 14.87 0.28
CA SER A 110 9.05 16.00 0.65
C SER A 110 10.02 15.62 1.77
N ALA A 111 11.11 16.37 1.91
CA ALA A 111 12.07 16.19 3.00
C ALA A 111 11.40 16.26 4.37
N ASP A 112 10.45 17.18 4.59
CA ASP A 112 9.72 17.31 5.84
C ASP A 112 8.84 16.08 6.13
N GLU A 113 8.22 15.50 5.12
CA GLU A 113 7.44 14.27 5.24
C GLU A 113 8.34 13.06 5.54
N MET A 114 9.51 12.96 4.92
CA MET A 114 10.51 11.95 5.24
C MET A 114 10.98 12.08 6.71
N VAL A 115 11.27 13.29 7.16
CA VAL A 115 11.62 13.58 8.57
C VAL A 115 10.50 13.14 9.53
N ALA A 116 9.25 13.51 9.21
CA ALA A 116 8.10 13.16 10.05
C ALA A 116 7.90 11.63 10.11
N ALA A 117 8.01 10.95 8.99
CA ALA A 117 7.86 9.50 8.89
C ALA A 117 8.98 8.73 9.61
N LEU A 118 10.24 9.18 9.49
CA LEU A 118 11.37 8.62 10.23
C LEU A 118 11.20 8.80 11.74
N LYS A 119 10.78 9.99 12.20
CA LYS A 119 10.50 10.25 13.62
C LYS A 119 9.34 9.42 14.16
N ALA A 120 8.31 9.19 13.35
CA ALA A 120 7.20 8.29 13.67
C ALA A 120 7.62 6.82 13.68
N ARG A 121 8.79 6.48 13.12
CA ARG A 121 9.30 5.10 12.98
C ARG A 121 8.35 4.21 12.18
N ILE A 122 7.93 4.70 11.01
CA ILE A 122 7.10 3.89 10.11
C ILE A 122 7.85 2.63 9.64
N GLY A 123 7.09 1.63 9.22
CA GLY A 123 7.64 0.32 8.85
C GLY A 123 8.39 0.29 7.53
N GLN A 124 7.98 1.11 6.54
CA GLN A 124 8.56 1.01 5.21
C GLN A 124 8.40 2.29 4.39
N PHE A 125 9.46 2.63 3.63
CA PHE A 125 9.41 3.60 2.55
C PHE A 125 9.47 2.87 1.20
N ASN A 126 8.56 3.19 0.29
CA ASN A 126 8.63 2.76 -1.11
C ASN A 126 9.36 3.85 -1.90
N ILE A 127 10.61 3.58 -2.29
CA ILE A 127 11.47 4.49 -3.05
C ILE A 127 11.10 4.43 -4.53
N GLU A 128 10.84 5.58 -5.13
CA GLU A 128 10.36 5.70 -6.51
C GLU A 128 11.46 6.18 -7.49
N SER A 129 12.57 6.72 -6.97
CA SER A 129 13.75 7.13 -7.76
C SER A 129 15.05 6.97 -6.97
N GLU A 130 16.20 7.00 -7.66
CA GLU A 130 17.50 6.94 -6.99
C GLU A 130 17.77 8.21 -6.18
N GLU A 131 17.36 9.36 -6.69
CA GLU A 131 17.51 10.66 -6.04
C GLU A 131 16.73 10.70 -4.72
N GLU A 132 15.48 10.24 -4.72
CA GLU A 132 14.68 10.09 -3.51
C GLU A 132 15.35 9.18 -2.48
N GLY A 133 15.91 8.05 -2.93
CA GLY A 133 16.65 7.15 -2.04
C GLY A 133 17.86 7.80 -1.39
N ARG A 134 18.62 8.57 -2.15
CA ARG A 134 19.79 9.32 -1.65
C ARG A 134 19.40 10.41 -0.66
N GLU A 135 18.32 11.14 -0.94
CA GLU A 135 17.78 12.15 -0.04
C GLU A 135 17.33 11.53 1.28
N LEU A 136 16.54 10.44 1.21
CA LEU A 136 16.09 9.69 2.38
C LEU A 136 17.28 9.18 3.22
N ALA A 137 18.33 8.67 2.57
CA ALA A 137 19.54 8.24 3.26
C ALA A 137 20.19 9.38 4.05
N THR A 138 20.38 10.52 3.40
CA THR A 138 21.02 11.71 4.02
C THR A 138 20.20 12.20 5.22
N ILE A 139 18.87 12.26 5.09
CA ILE A 139 17.96 12.66 6.17
C ILE A 139 18.04 11.66 7.33
N ALA A 140 17.98 10.36 7.01
CA ALA A 140 18.01 9.31 8.03
C ALA A 140 19.34 9.35 8.81
N GLU A 141 20.48 9.45 8.14
CA GLU A 141 21.80 9.59 8.77
C GLU A 141 21.89 10.82 9.67
N THR A 142 21.41 11.97 9.19
CA THR A 142 21.39 13.22 9.96
C THR A 142 20.58 13.09 11.25
N LEU A 143 19.51 12.32 11.23
CA LEU A 143 18.64 12.07 12.37
C LEU A 143 19.10 10.90 13.26
N GLY A 144 20.14 10.17 12.86
CA GLY A 144 20.60 8.97 13.57
C GLY A 144 19.62 7.78 13.41
N TYR A 145 18.87 7.74 12.33
CA TYR A 145 17.96 6.66 11.96
C TYR A 145 18.51 5.83 10.80
N ARG A 146 17.87 4.70 10.57
CA ARG A 146 18.04 3.89 9.37
C ARG A 146 16.66 3.56 8.84
N ALA A 147 16.37 3.96 7.59
CA ALA A 147 15.07 3.79 6.96
C ALA A 147 14.92 2.38 6.38
N ASP A 148 13.94 1.61 6.82
CA ASP A 148 13.52 0.40 6.12
C ASP A 148 12.82 0.78 4.82
N CYS A 149 13.33 0.31 3.69
CA CYS A 149 12.83 0.72 2.39
C CYS A 149 12.89 -0.39 1.34
N VAL A 150 12.05 -0.25 0.34
CA VAL A 150 11.99 -1.10 -0.85
C VAL A 150 12.05 -0.22 -2.10
N LEU A 151 12.53 -0.80 -3.20
CA LEU A 151 12.59 -0.11 -4.48
C LEU A 151 11.33 -0.42 -5.28
N ARG A 152 10.56 0.60 -5.66
CA ARG A 152 9.39 0.42 -6.50
C ARG A 152 9.80 0.22 -7.94
N ILE A 153 9.37 -0.90 -8.52
CA ILE A 153 9.69 -1.34 -9.86
C ILE A 153 8.49 -1.15 -10.78
N ASN A 154 8.75 -0.57 -11.95
CA ASN A 154 7.83 -0.57 -13.06
C ASN A 154 8.15 -1.79 -13.94
N PRO A 155 7.28 -2.81 -14.01
CA PRO A 155 7.56 -4.05 -14.72
C PRO A 155 7.34 -3.96 -16.23
N ASP A 156 6.93 -2.82 -16.76
CA ASP A 156 6.49 -2.63 -18.14
C ASP A 156 5.44 -3.67 -18.54
N VAL A 157 4.30 -3.62 -17.85
CA VAL A 157 3.12 -4.47 -18.10
C VAL A 157 1.90 -3.58 -18.26
N ASP A 158 1.13 -3.83 -19.32
CA ASP A 158 -0.16 -3.18 -19.51
C ASP A 158 -1.21 -3.80 -18.59
N ALA A 159 -1.68 -3.02 -17.63
CA ALA A 159 -2.72 -3.44 -16.69
C ALA A 159 -4.12 -3.60 -17.35
N GLN A 160 -4.27 -3.24 -18.63
CA GLN A 160 -5.53 -3.28 -19.37
C GLN A 160 -6.67 -2.52 -18.68
N THR A 161 -6.31 -1.45 -17.94
CA THR A 161 -7.24 -0.58 -17.24
C THR A 161 -7.32 0.79 -17.91
N ASN A 162 -8.09 1.72 -17.31
CA ASN A 162 -8.13 3.09 -17.80
C ASN A 162 -6.71 3.70 -17.82
N ALA A 163 -6.32 4.29 -18.94
CA ALA A 163 -4.99 4.88 -19.13
C ALA A 163 -4.58 5.90 -18.05
N LYS A 164 -5.56 6.57 -17.42
CA LYS A 164 -5.31 7.54 -16.35
C LYS A 164 -4.89 6.91 -15.02
N ILE A 165 -5.17 5.62 -14.80
CA ILE A 165 -4.87 4.90 -13.55
C ILE A 165 -3.88 3.75 -13.76
N SER A 166 -3.46 3.49 -15.01
CA SER A 166 -2.38 2.54 -15.32
C SER A 166 -1.03 3.12 -14.88
N THR A 167 -0.22 2.32 -14.20
CA THR A 167 1.10 2.72 -13.69
C THR A 167 2.21 1.74 -14.06
N GLY A 168 1.87 0.68 -14.80
CA GLY A 168 2.77 -0.43 -15.09
C GLY A 168 3.53 -0.34 -16.42
N LYS A 169 3.23 0.62 -17.30
CA LYS A 169 3.91 0.80 -18.58
C LYS A 169 5.20 1.60 -18.44
N ALA A 170 6.19 1.34 -19.31
CA ALA A 170 7.48 2.04 -19.32
C ALA A 170 7.36 3.57 -19.43
N GLU A 171 6.33 4.07 -20.10
CA GLU A 171 6.03 5.49 -20.27
C GLU A 171 5.43 6.16 -19.01
N ASN A 172 5.04 5.37 -18.01
CA ASN A 172 4.47 5.89 -16.76
C ASN A 172 5.58 6.42 -15.84
N LYS A 173 5.29 7.52 -15.16
CA LYS A 173 6.23 8.24 -14.28
C LYS A 173 6.54 7.55 -12.93
N PHE A 174 5.95 6.39 -12.66
CA PHE A 174 6.05 5.72 -11.38
C PHE A 174 7.06 4.58 -11.40
N GLY A 175 7.94 4.57 -10.37
CA GLY A 175 8.90 3.51 -10.16
C GLY A 175 10.04 3.47 -11.17
N LEU A 176 10.96 2.56 -10.97
CA LEU A 176 12.16 2.36 -11.76
C LEU A 176 12.00 1.21 -12.76
N GLY A 177 12.54 1.36 -13.95
CA GLY A 177 12.52 0.28 -14.94
C GLY A 177 13.30 -0.95 -14.50
N LEU A 178 12.81 -2.14 -14.86
CA LEU A 178 13.42 -3.42 -14.52
C LEU A 178 14.93 -3.49 -14.81
N HIS A 179 15.35 -2.97 -15.94
CA HIS A 179 16.76 -3.02 -16.36
C HIS A 179 17.70 -2.12 -15.53
N GLN A 180 17.17 -1.06 -14.92
CA GLN A 180 17.94 -0.14 -14.08
C GLN A 180 17.98 -0.59 -12.61
N ALA A 181 16.98 -1.34 -12.19
CA ALA A 181 16.75 -1.70 -10.80
C ALA A 181 17.94 -2.37 -10.11
N PRO A 182 18.67 -3.35 -10.70
CA PRO A 182 19.80 -3.98 -10.02
C PRO A 182 20.92 -3.00 -9.68
N ALA A 183 21.27 -2.14 -10.63
CA ALA A 183 22.35 -1.18 -10.44
C ALA A 183 22.00 -0.10 -9.41
N ILE A 184 20.75 0.39 -9.43
CA ILE A 184 20.25 1.38 -8.46
C ILE A 184 20.15 0.74 -7.07
N TYR A 185 19.60 -0.48 -6.99
CA TYR A 185 19.52 -1.21 -5.73
C TYR A 185 20.89 -1.37 -5.07
N ALA A 186 21.91 -1.79 -5.83
CA ALA A 186 23.26 -1.95 -5.33
C ALA A 186 23.87 -0.62 -4.82
N ARG A 187 23.62 0.50 -5.52
CA ARG A 187 24.09 1.82 -5.07
C ARG A 187 23.39 2.34 -3.82
N LEU A 188 22.10 2.05 -3.67
CA LEU A 188 21.34 2.44 -2.47
C LEU A 188 21.64 1.53 -1.27
N ALA A 189 21.87 0.25 -1.50
CA ALA A 189 22.10 -0.73 -0.44
C ALA A 189 23.36 -0.48 0.39
N VAL A 190 24.33 0.27 -0.14
CA VAL A 190 25.56 0.61 0.57
C VAL A 190 25.45 1.90 1.38
N LEU A 191 24.33 2.65 1.27
CA LEU A 191 24.13 3.89 2.01
C LEU A 191 23.75 3.58 3.47
N PRO A 192 24.50 4.12 4.47
CA PRO A 192 24.28 3.76 5.88
C PRO A 192 22.88 4.11 6.41
N GLY A 193 22.28 5.19 5.89
CA GLY A 193 20.93 5.64 6.26
C GLY A 193 19.80 4.74 5.76
N LEU A 194 20.05 3.78 4.86
CA LEU A 194 19.04 2.90 4.29
C LEU A 194 19.22 1.44 4.73
N ASN A 195 18.10 0.77 4.90
CA ASN A 195 18.00 -0.67 5.03
C ASN A 195 17.12 -1.20 3.89
N MET A 196 17.75 -1.57 2.78
CA MET A 196 17.05 -2.08 1.60
C MET A 196 16.49 -3.47 1.90
N ARG A 197 15.15 -3.60 1.93
CA ARG A 197 14.43 -4.82 2.32
C ARG A 197 13.92 -5.64 1.13
N GLY A 198 13.76 -5.02 -0.04
CA GLY A 198 13.21 -5.71 -1.19
C GLY A 198 12.74 -4.78 -2.30
N VAL A 199 11.70 -5.21 -2.99
CA VAL A 199 11.10 -4.48 -4.10
C VAL A 199 9.59 -4.35 -3.92
N ALA A 200 9.03 -3.27 -4.46
CA ALA A 200 7.59 -3.03 -4.53
C ALA A 200 7.14 -3.02 -6.00
N LEU A 201 5.90 -3.42 -6.23
CA LEU A 201 5.26 -3.47 -7.53
C LEU A 201 3.89 -2.81 -7.46
N HIS A 202 3.56 -2.00 -8.48
CA HIS A 202 2.20 -1.49 -8.69
C HIS A 202 1.97 -1.25 -10.17
N ILE A 203 1.01 -1.95 -10.79
CA ILE A 203 0.74 -1.87 -12.23
C ILE A 203 -0.51 -1.05 -12.58
N GLY A 204 -1.32 -0.70 -11.59
CA GLY A 204 -2.55 0.05 -11.76
C GLY A 204 -3.65 -0.36 -10.78
N SER A 205 -4.75 0.38 -10.79
CA SER A 205 -5.96 0.11 -10.02
C SER A 205 -7.06 -0.44 -10.91
N GLN A 206 -8.13 -1.00 -10.30
CA GLN A 206 -9.33 -1.51 -10.98
C GLN A 206 -9.01 -2.59 -12.02
N LEU A 207 -8.16 -3.53 -11.66
CA LEU A 207 -7.82 -4.66 -12.51
C LEU A 207 -8.99 -5.65 -12.56
N LEU A 208 -9.55 -5.84 -13.76
CA LEU A 208 -10.63 -6.79 -14.00
C LEU A 208 -10.12 -8.19 -14.36
N ASN A 209 -8.84 -8.30 -14.72
CA ASN A 209 -8.17 -9.55 -15.08
C ASN A 209 -6.89 -9.72 -14.26
N LEU A 210 -6.60 -10.93 -13.84
CA LEU A 210 -5.42 -11.26 -13.05
C LEU A 210 -4.17 -11.56 -13.90
N GLU A 211 -4.32 -11.81 -15.20
CA GLU A 211 -3.21 -12.13 -16.12
C GLU A 211 -2.09 -11.06 -16.12
N PRO A 212 -2.39 -9.74 -16.12
CA PRO A 212 -1.35 -8.72 -15.99
C PRO A 212 -0.58 -8.80 -14.69
N LEU A 213 -1.24 -9.16 -13.57
CA LEU A 213 -0.56 -9.36 -12.28
C LEU A 213 0.36 -10.57 -12.32
N GLU A 214 -0.09 -11.71 -12.87
CA GLU A 214 0.72 -12.91 -13.02
C GLU A 214 1.98 -12.62 -13.85
N THR A 215 1.83 -11.92 -14.97
CA THR A 215 2.94 -11.48 -15.83
C THR A 215 3.91 -10.59 -15.07
N ALA A 216 3.40 -9.60 -14.34
CA ALA A 216 4.21 -8.67 -13.57
C ALA A 216 4.98 -9.40 -12.45
N PHE A 217 4.32 -10.33 -11.74
CA PHE A 217 4.95 -11.13 -10.69
C PHE A 217 6.04 -12.05 -11.24
N GLY A 218 5.83 -12.66 -12.40
CA GLY A 218 6.86 -13.45 -13.07
C GLY A 218 8.13 -12.63 -13.34
N LYS A 219 7.98 -11.41 -13.87
CA LYS A 219 9.11 -10.51 -14.11
C LYS A 219 9.83 -10.10 -12.81
N ILE A 220 9.07 -9.78 -11.76
CA ILE A 220 9.63 -9.41 -10.45
C ILE A 220 10.30 -10.60 -9.77
N GLY A 221 9.76 -11.81 -9.88
CA GLY A 221 10.38 -13.03 -9.37
C GLY A 221 11.78 -13.26 -9.94
N ASN A 222 11.95 -13.03 -11.25
CA ASN A 222 13.25 -13.08 -11.91
C ASN A 222 14.20 -12.01 -11.35
N LEU A 223 13.75 -10.76 -11.25
CA LEU A 223 14.55 -9.66 -10.68
C LEU A 223 14.99 -9.98 -9.24
N ILE A 224 14.10 -10.53 -8.41
CA ILE A 224 14.44 -10.94 -7.03
C ILE A 224 15.54 -12.00 -7.02
N THR A 225 15.46 -12.96 -7.93
CA THR A 225 16.48 -14.00 -8.08
C THR A 225 17.83 -13.39 -8.47
N ASP A 226 17.85 -12.48 -9.42
CA ASP A 226 19.05 -11.79 -9.86
C ASP A 226 19.67 -10.94 -8.73
N LEU A 227 18.86 -10.20 -7.98
CA LEU A 227 19.30 -9.43 -6.82
C LEU A 227 19.90 -10.30 -5.73
N ARG A 228 19.31 -11.47 -5.44
CA ARG A 228 19.85 -12.44 -4.49
C ARG A 228 21.19 -13.02 -4.94
N ASN A 229 21.32 -13.37 -6.20
CA ASN A 229 22.55 -13.91 -6.77
C ASN A 229 23.69 -12.87 -6.81
N SER A 230 23.34 -11.58 -6.89
CA SER A 230 24.30 -10.47 -6.89
C SER A 230 24.79 -10.07 -5.49
N GLY A 231 24.27 -10.66 -4.42
CA GLY A 231 24.83 -10.61 -3.07
C GLY A 231 24.32 -9.56 -2.07
N PRO A 232 23.55 -8.50 -2.42
CA PRO A 232 23.16 -7.52 -1.41
C PRO A 232 21.81 -7.80 -0.73
N VAL A 233 21.06 -8.85 -1.07
CA VAL A 233 19.68 -9.04 -0.60
C VAL A 233 19.53 -10.31 0.22
N SER A 234 19.28 -10.17 1.53
CA SER A 234 18.94 -11.29 2.43
C SER A 234 17.43 -11.52 2.58
N TYR A 235 16.59 -10.50 2.36
CA TYR A 235 15.13 -10.57 2.42
C TYR A 235 14.48 -9.84 1.26
N THR A 236 13.33 -10.34 0.81
CA THR A 236 12.50 -9.67 -0.20
C THR A 236 11.10 -9.53 0.33
N HIS A 237 10.65 -8.28 0.46
CA HIS A 237 9.24 -7.96 0.60
C HIS A 237 8.67 -7.68 -0.79
N LEU A 238 7.59 -8.34 -1.14
CA LEU A 238 6.79 -7.99 -2.30
C LEU A 238 5.56 -7.23 -1.81
N THR A 239 5.50 -5.94 -2.14
CA THR A 239 4.33 -5.13 -1.86
C THR A 239 3.37 -5.23 -3.05
N LEU A 240 2.20 -5.78 -2.81
CA LEU A 240 1.13 -5.86 -3.78
C LEU A 240 0.18 -4.68 -3.61
N PRO A 241 -0.20 -4.00 -4.69
CA PRO A 241 -1.31 -3.07 -4.61
C PRO A 241 -2.60 -3.85 -4.42
N THR A 242 -3.40 -3.45 -3.49
CA THR A 242 -4.80 -3.85 -3.44
C THR A 242 -5.53 -3.14 -4.56
N SER A 243 -6.04 -3.90 -5.52
CA SER A 243 -7.14 -3.43 -6.35
C SER A 243 -8.36 -3.33 -5.45
N ASP A 244 -9.05 -2.22 -5.55
CA ASP A 244 -10.28 -1.82 -4.91
C ASP A 244 -11.11 -2.95 -4.30
N LEU A 245 -11.08 -3.04 -2.97
CA LEU A 245 -12.15 -3.62 -2.17
C LEU A 245 -13.09 -2.47 -1.77
N VAL A 246 -13.84 -1.95 -2.72
CA VAL A 246 -14.98 -1.06 -2.46
C VAL A 246 -16.22 -1.68 -3.07
#